data_50776c54746b5365ce664fff318b2339
#
_entry.id   50776c54746b5365ce664fff318b2339
#
_cell.length_a   1.000
_cell.length_b   1.000
_cell.length_c   1.000
_cell.angle_alpha   90.00
_cell.angle_beta   90.00
_cell.angle_gamma   90.00
#
_symmetry.space_group_name_H-M   'P 1'
#
loop_
_entity.id
_entity.type
_entity.pdbx_description
1 polymer ?
#
loop_
_entity_poly.entity_id
_entity_poly.type
_entity_poly.pdbx_seq_one_letter_code
_entity_poly.pdbx_strand_id
1 'polypeptide(L)'
;MVSYDFSKIFQFLPTLWQALPMTLSILFFTTLLGSLFGGLLAWAQVGEDKSFAAISKGYIFTLRCTPPIVLLFLVFYGLPEFLKWWLGLDINNWSKTIFVLLTMILLFAAIVAEVFKAAYQAIPKGQTEAGLSIGLTPSQTFWRIIFPQAFQVALPNITTTILNLMRDAALAYTIGFVDVMGAGNLLISRNLGNYSLETYTAVALLYWGIALVISSLSRLLEKSLETKGR
;
A
#
# COMPACT_ATOMS: atom_id res chain seq x y z
N MET A 1 -12.61 37.69 6.84
CA MET A 1 -12.91 36.25 6.86
C MET A 1 -13.54 35.91 5.52
N VAL A 2 -12.90 35.06 4.72
CA VAL A 2 -13.53 34.55 3.50
C VAL A 2 -14.65 33.60 3.96
N SER A 3 -15.90 33.92 3.58
CA SER A 3 -17.03 33.03 3.89
C SER A 3 -16.87 31.74 3.15
N TYR A 4 -17.12 30.58 3.82
CA TYR A 4 -17.10 29.27 3.23
C TYR A 4 -18.11 29.18 2.07
N ASP A 5 -17.61 28.77 0.90
CA ASP A 5 -18.44 28.69 -0.32
C ASP A 5 -18.58 27.24 -0.77
N PHE A 6 -19.71 26.63 -0.41
CA PHE A 6 -20.04 25.23 -0.80
C PHE A 6 -20.00 25.01 -2.31
N SER A 7 -20.26 26.01 -3.14
CA SER A 7 -20.27 25.87 -4.59
C SER A 7 -18.88 25.53 -5.14
N LYS A 8 -17.83 26.00 -4.47
CA LYS A 8 -16.43 25.75 -4.84
C LYS A 8 -16.06 24.28 -4.73
N ILE A 9 -16.64 23.53 -3.81
CA ILE A 9 -16.41 22.08 -3.71
C ILE A 9 -16.78 21.43 -5.04
N PHE A 10 -17.98 21.69 -5.55
CA PHE A 10 -18.44 21.11 -6.81
C PHE A 10 -17.66 21.63 -8.02
N GLN A 11 -17.22 22.87 -7.99
CA GLN A 11 -16.39 23.47 -9.04
C GLN A 11 -15.01 22.82 -9.13
N PHE A 12 -14.42 22.39 -8.01
CA PHE A 12 -13.09 21.79 -7.96
C PHE A 12 -13.10 20.28 -8.20
N LEU A 13 -14.21 19.58 -7.93
CA LEU A 13 -14.34 18.13 -8.13
C LEU A 13 -13.90 17.64 -9.53
N PRO A 14 -14.27 18.27 -10.65
CA PRO A 14 -13.83 17.80 -11.98
C PRO A 14 -12.32 17.81 -12.15
N THR A 15 -11.62 18.82 -11.63
CA THR A 15 -10.15 18.92 -11.69
C THR A 15 -9.50 17.83 -10.83
N LEU A 16 -10.03 17.61 -9.64
CA LEU A 16 -9.53 16.55 -8.73
C LEU A 16 -9.80 15.17 -9.31
N TRP A 17 -10.94 14.97 -9.95
CA TRP A 17 -11.31 13.71 -10.60
C TRP A 17 -10.34 13.33 -11.71
N GLN A 18 -9.80 14.28 -12.45
CA GLN A 18 -8.77 14.03 -13.48
C GLN A 18 -7.47 13.47 -12.91
N ALA A 19 -7.17 13.71 -11.63
CA ALA A 19 -6.01 13.16 -10.95
C ALA A 19 -6.27 11.78 -10.31
N LEU A 20 -7.55 11.35 -10.23
CA LEU A 20 -7.95 10.09 -9.63
C LEU A 20 -7.26 8.86 -10.26
N PRO A 21 -7.10 8.72 -11.60
CA PRO A 21 -6.42 7.59 -12.20
C PRO A 21 -4.98 7.43 -11.70
N MET A 22 -4.26 8.54 -11.42
CA MET A 22 -2.91 8.48 -10.90
C MET A 22 -2.90 7.91 -9.48
N THR A 23 -3.80 8.38 -8.60
CA THR A 23 -3.96 7.83 -7.24
C THR A 23 -4.27 6.34 -7.28
N LEU A 24 -5.24 5.93 -8.11
CA LEU A 24 -5.62 4.52 -8.25
C LEU A 24 -4.49 3.66 -8.83
N SER A 25 -3.70 4.19 -9.77
CA SER A 25 -2.53 3.47 -10.32
C SER A 25 -1.48 3.22 -9.25
N ILE A 26 -1.14 4.22 -8.42
CA ILE A 26 -0.21 4.04 -7.31
C ILE A 26 -0.73 2.97 -6.34
N LEU A 27 -2.01 3.04 -5.94
CA LEU A 27 -2.61 2.05 -5.05
C LEU A 27 -2.56 0.64 -5.65
N PHE A 28 -2.93 0.49 -6.92
CA PHE A 28 -2.95 -0.81 -7.59
C PHE A 28 -1.56 -1.43 -7.71
N PHE A 29 -0.59 -0.70 -8.29
CA PHE A 29 0.75 -1.25 -8.49
C PHE A 29 1.49 -1.46 -7.18
N THR A 30 1.32 -0.58 -6.20
CA THR A 30 1.91 -0.77 -4.87
C THR A 30 1.31 -1.99 -4.18
N THR A 31 -0.01 -2.16 -4.19
CA THR A 31 -0.66 -3.31 -3.59
C THR A 31 -0.21 -4.61 -4.25
N LEU A 32 -0.15 -4.64 -5.59
CA LEU A 32 0.27 -5.82 -6.33
C LEU A 32 1.74 -6.19 -6.05
N LEU A 33 2.67 -5.26 -6.34
CA LEU A 33 4.11 -5.52 -6.23
C LEU A 33 4.56 -5.61 -4.78
N GLY A 34 3.99 -4.78 -3.90
CA GLY A 34 4.26 -4.81 -2.47
C GLY A 34 3.73 -6.07 -1.79
N SER A 35 2.58 -6.63 -2.23
CA SER A 35 2.10 -7.93 -1.74
C SER A 35 2.99 -9.08 -2.19
N LEU A 36 3.49 -9.07 -3.42
CA LEU A 36 4.45 -10.06 -3.89
C LEU A 36 5.74 -10.01 -3.07
N PHE A 37 6.30 -8.84 -2.89
CA PHE A 37 7.52 -8.68 -2.10
C PHE A 37 7.28 -8.98 -0.61
N GLY A 38 6.18 -8.52 -0.03
CA GLY A 38 5.78 -8.84 1.34
C GLY A 38 5.53 -10.33 1.56
N GLY A 39 4.99 -11.03 0.55
CA GLY A 39 4.86 -12.49 0.56
C GLY A 39 6.20 -13.21 0.63
N LEU A 40 7.20 -12.77 -0.13
CA LEU A 40 8.58 -13.28 -0.05
C LEU A 40 9.21 -13.03 1.33
N LEU A 41 9.01 -11.84 1.89
CA LEU A 41 9.48 -11.50 3.23
C LEU A 41 8.80 -12.35 4.32
N ALA A 42 7.50 -12.57 4.21
CA ALA A 42 6.74 -13.42 5.13
C ALA A 42 7.22 -14.88 5.04
N TRP A 43 7.42 -15.39 3.82
CA TRP A 43 7.96 -16.72 3.58
C TRP A 43 9.35 -16.89 4.19
N ALA A 44 10.24 -15.90 4.02
CA ALA A 44 11.56 -15.91 4.63
C ALA A 44 11.51 -15.94 6.16
N GLN A 45 10.52 -15.29 6.79
CA GLN A 45 10.37 -15.32 8.24
C GLN A 45 9.84 -16.64 8.81
N VAL A 46 9.05 -17.39 8.03
CA VAL A 46 8.43 -18.65 8.45
C VAL A 46 9.33 -19.83 8.09
N GLY A 47 10.23 -19.65 7.13
CA GLY A 47 11.16 -20.69 6.69
C GLY A 47 12.20 -21.07 7.75
N GLU A 48 12.90 -22.17 7.50
CA GLU A 48 13.89 -22.75 8.42
C GLU A 48 15.23 -21.98 8.45
N ASP A 49 15.52 -21.21 7.40
CA ASP A 49 16.78 -20.48 7.27
C ASP A 49 16.78 -19.22 8.16
N LYS A 50 17.56 -19.29 9.23
CA LYS A 50 17.70 -18.22 10.21
C LYS A 50 18.29 -16.93 9.63
N SER A 51 19.13 -17.03 8.58
CA SER A 51 19.78 -15.88 7.95
C SER A 51 18.76 -15.05 7.17
N PHE A 52 17.96 -15.70 6.31
CA PHE A 52 16.88 -15.04 5.58
C PHE A 52 15.82 -14.47 6.51
N ALA A 53 15.49 -15.20 7.58
CA ALA A 53 14.56 -14.71 8.60
C ALA A 53 15.10 -13.46 9.32
N ALA A 54 16.38 -13.41 9.64
CA ALA A 54 17.01 -12.26 10.29
C ALA A 54 17.03 -11.02 9.36
N ILE A 55 17.39 -11.20 8.09
CA ILE A 55 17.39 -10.12 7.08
C ILE A 55 15.97 -9.57 6.90
N SER A 56 14.99 -10.43 6.74
CA SER A 56 13.59 -10.03 6.60
C SER A 56 13.09 -9.24 7.83
N LYS A 57 13.40 -9.73 9.04
CA LYS A 57 13.04 -9.03 10.29
C LYS A 57 13.70 -7.67 10.40
N GLY A 58 14.99 -7.57 10.05
CA GLY A 58 15.74 -6.31 10.03
C GLY A 58 15.13 -5.30 9.07
N TYR A 59 14.84 -5.72 7.84
CA TYR A 59 14.15 -4.90 6.83
C TYR A 59 12.80 -4.38 7.37
N ILE A 60 11.94 -5.29 7.83
CA ILE A 60 10.60 -4.95 8.33
C ILE A 60 10.67 -3.99 9.51
N PHE A 61 11.57 -4.25 10.48
CA PHE A 61 11.77 -3.38 11.63
C PHE A 61 12.18 -1.97 11.18
N THR A 62 13.19 -1.86 10.32
CA THR A 62 13.70 -0.56 9.84
C THR A 62 12.60 0.23 9.12
N LEU A 63 11.89 -0.40 8.17
CA LEU A 63 10.87 0.29 7.38
C LEU A 63 9.64 0.71 8.21
N ARG A 64 9.22 -0.12 9.16
CA ARG A 64 8.10 0.21 10.05
C ARG A 64 8.42 1.29 11.08
N CYS A 65 9.69 1.44 11.45
CA CYS A 65 10.14 2.52 12.33
C CYS A 65 10.41 3.84 11.58
N THR A 66 10.47 3.80 10.24
CA THR A 66 10.73 5.00 9.42
C THR A 66 9.41 5.66 9.04
N PRO A 67 9.21 6.96 9.37
CA PRO A 67 8.03 7.69 8.90
C PRO A 67 7.93 7.68 7.36
N PRO A 68 6.73 7.47 6.77
CA PRO A 68 6.55 7.38 5.32
C PRO A 68 7.14 8.56 4.54
N ILE A 69 6.94 9.79 5.05
CA ILE A 69 7.46 11.00 4.39
C ILE A 69 9.01 11.06 4.41
N VAL A 70 9.63 10.57 5.48
CA VAL A 70 11.09 10.53 5.58
C VAL A 70 11.66 9.54 4.56
N LEU A 71 11.06 8.34 4.47
CA LEU A 71 11.48 7.37 3.46
C LEU A 71 11.28 7.91 2.04
N LEU A 72 10.17 8.61 1.78
CA LEU A 72 9.93 9.24 0.49
C LEU A 72 11.06 10.21 0.12
N PHE A 73 11.49 11.05 1.05
CA PHE A 73 12.59 11.99 0.81
C PHE A 73 13.93 11.29 0.65
N LEU A 74 14.20 10.23 1.43
CA LEU A 74 15.42 9.44 1.27
C LEU A 74 15.48 8.75 -0.10
N VAL A 75 14.35 8.22 -0.57
CA VAL A 75 14.29 7.59 -1.90
C VAL A 75 14.34 8.64 -3.00
N PHE A 76 13.66 9.77 -2.87
CA PHE A 76 13.59 10.77 -3.92
C PHE A 76 14.88 11.58 -4.08
N TYR A 77 15.49 12.00 -2.97
CA TYR A 77 16.72 12.82 -2.98
C TYR A 77 17.97 11.98 -2.77
N GLY A 78 17.92 10.95 -1.93
CA GLY A 78 19.10 10.19 -1.52
C GLY A 78 19.48 9.07 -2.49
N LEU A 79 18.48 8.32 -3.01
CA LEU A 79 18.76 7.19 -3.89
C LEU A 79 19.50 7.60 -5.20
N PRO A 80 19.13 8.69 -5.91
CA PRO A 80 19.88 9.15 -7.08
C PRO A 80 21.34 9.46 -6.78
N GLU A 81 21.60 10.19 -5.70
CA GLU A 81 22.97 10.54 -5.29
C GLU A 81 23.78 9.30 -4.89
N PHE A 82 23.17 8.37 -4.17
CA PHE A 82 23.80 7.11 -3.78
C PHE A 82 24.14 6.25 -5.00
N LEU A 83 23.23 6.09 -5.96
CA LEU A 83 23.47 5.29 -7.17
C LEU A 83 24.51 5.93 -8.09
N LYS A 84 24.50 7.26 -8.19
CA LYS A 84 25.50 8.00 -8.95
C LYS A 84 26.91 7.84 -8.35
N TRP A 85 27.00 7.91 -7.02
CA TRP A 85 28.28 7.74 -6.31
C TRP A 85 28.80 6.30 -6.39
N TRP A 86 27.93 5.30 -6.21
CA TRP A 86 28.34 3.89 -6.10
C TRP A 86 28.45 3.18 -7.45
N LEU A 87 27.53 3.44 -8.38
CA LEU A 87 27.43 2.76 -9.67
C LEU A 87 27.67 3.66 -10.88
N GLY A 88 27.84 4.97 -10.70
CA GLY A 88 27.90 5.94 -11.79
C GLY A 88 26.56 6.14 -12.52
N LEU A 89 25.45 5.64 -11.98
CA LEU A 89 24.12 5.71 -12.59
C LEU A 89 23.40 6.99 -12.18
N ASP A 90 23.12 7.87 -13.14
CA ASP A 90 22.32 9.07 -12.92
C ASP A 90 20.85 8.80 -13.23
N ILE A 91 20.03 8.73 -12.18
CA ILE A 91 18.58 8.52 -12.28
C ILE A 91 17.77 9.78 -11.94
N ASN A 92 18.40 10.95 -11.85
CA ASN A 92 17.72 12.20 -11.51
C ASN A 92 16.59 12.56 -12.50
N ASN A 93 16.68 12.08 -13.75
CA ASN A 93 15.70 12.34 -14.80
C ASN A 93 14.50 11.36 -14.78
N TRP A 94 14.48 10.42 -13.85
CA TRP A 94 13.35 9.50 -13.75
C TRP A 94 12.08 10.22 -13.28
N SER A 95 10.93 9.69 -13.71
CA SER A 95 9.65 10.27 -13.32
C SER A 95 9.43 10.13 -11.79
N LYS A 96 8.82 11.16 -11.20
CA LYS A 96 8.45 11.14 -9.77
C LYS A 96 7.60 9.92 -9.41
N THR A 97 6.79 9.43 -10.35
CA THR A 97 5.96 8.23 -10.20
C THR A 97 6.78 7.01 -9.79
N ILE A 98 8.00 6.83 -10.36
CA ILE A 98 8.86 5.69 -10.05
C ILE A 98 9.34 5.77 -8.60
N PHE A 99 9.77 6.95 -8.14
CA PHE A 99 10.22 7.15 -6.77
C PHE A 99 9.08 6.95 -5.76
N VAL A 100 7.87 7.45 -6.07
CA VAL A 100 6.69 7.24 -5.24
C VAL A 100 6.33 5.76 -5.19
N LEU A 101 6.25 5.07 -6.33
CA LEU A 101 5.98 3.64 -6.39
C LEU A 101 7.00 2.83 -5.60
N LEU A 102 8.29 3.09 -5.80
CA LEU A 102 9.36 2.39 -5.08
C LEU A 102 9.20 2.58 -3.56
N THR A 103 9.02 3.81 -3.11
CA THR A 103 8.83 4.11 -1.68
C THR A 103 7.62 3.39 -1.10
N MET A 104 6.48 3.47 -1.80
CA MET A 104 5.24 2.87 -1.32
C MET A 104 5.30 1.34 -1.34
N ILE A 105 5.95 0.73 -2.34
CA ILE A 105 6.18 -0.72 -2.40
C ILE A 105 7.03 -1.18 -1.22
N LEU A 106 8.13 -0.47 -0.91
CA LEU A 106 8.99 -0.82 0.22
C LEU A 106 8.23 -0.77 1.55
N LEU A 107 7.49 0.31 1.81
CA LEU A 107 6.69 0.46 3.04
C LEU A 107 5.57 -0.58 3.13
N PHE A 108 4.80 -0.74 2.06
CA PHE A 108 3.67 -1.66 2.02
C PHE A 108 4.12 -3.11 2.21
N ALA A 109 5.22 -3.52 1.57
CA ALA A 109 5.79 -4.86 1.70
C ALA A 109 6.17 -5.18 3.14
N ALA A 110 6.74 -4.22 3.88
CA ALA A 110 7.10 -4.41 5.28
C ALA A 110 5.87 -4.64 6.18
N ILE A 111 4.77 -3.94 5.92
CA ILE A 111 3.54 -4.06 6.71
C ILE A 111 2.80 -5.35 6.34
N VAL A 112 2.61 -5.61 5.04
CA VAL A 112 1.84 -6.77 4.58
C VAL A 112 2.57 -8.10 4.85
N ALA A 113 3.90 -8.10 4.94
CA ALA A 113 4.66 -9.27 5.35
C ALA A 113 4.27 -9.77 6.75
N GLU A 114 4.07 -8.87 7.71
CA GLU A 114 3.60 -9.23 9.05
C GLU A 114 2.14 -9.70 9.03
N VAL A 115 1.29 -9.10 8.17
CA VAL A 115 -0.09 -9.56 7.97
C VAL A 115 -0.12 -10.99 7.45
N PHE A 116 0.67 -11.30 6.42
CA PHE A 116 0.73 -12.65 5.84
C PHE A 116 1.29 -13.68 6.82
N LYS A 117 2.36 -13.33 7.54
CA LYS A 117 2.92 -14.18 8.57
C LYS A 117 1.92 -14.47 9.68
N ALA A 118 1.26 -13.44 10.20
CA ALA A 118 0.25 -13.60 11.25
C ALA A 118 -0.92 -14.48 10.78
N ALA A 119 -1.40 -14.27 9.55
CA ALA A 119 -2.45 -15.06 8.96
C ALA A 119 -2.05 -16.54 8.78
N TYR A 120 -0.84 -16.80 8.31
CA TYR A 120 -0.31 -18.14 8.21
C TYR A 120 -0.22 -18.84 9.58
N GLN A 121 0.27 -18.13 10.59
CA GLN A 121 0.41 -18.66 11.96
C GLN A 121 -0.94 -18.88 12.67
N ALA A 122 -2.00 -18.21 12.22
CA ALA A 122 -3.35 -18.42 12.74
C ALA A 122 -3.97 -19.77 12.31
N ILE A 123 -3.43 -20.42 11.28
CA ILE A 123 -3.94 -21.70 10.80
C ILE A 123 -3.44 -22.81 11.72
N PRO A 124 -4.32 -23.66 12.27
CA PRO A 124 -3.93 -24.77 13.13
C PRO A 124 -2.97 -25.74 12.42
N LYS A 125 -1.89 -26.15 13.10
CA LYS A 125 -0.90 -27.07 12.55
C LYS A 125 -1.50 -28.41 12.08
N GLY A 126 -2.57 -28.87 12.71
CA GLY A 126 -3.30 -30.07 12.31
C GLY A 126 -3.83 -30.03 10.87
N GLN A 127 -4.04 -28.85 10.28
CA GLN A 127 -4.42 -28.70 8.86
C GLN A 127 -3.28 -29.15 7.94
N THR A 128 -2.04 -28.81 8.29
CA THR A 128 -0.84 -29.25 7.56
C THR A 128 -0.65 -30.77 7.73
N GLU A 129 -0.75 -31.27 8.96
CA GLU A 129 -0.60 -32.70 9.27
C GLU A 129 -1.66 -33.54 8.56
N ALA A 130 -2.91 -33.11 8.54
CA ALA A 130 -3.99 -33.76 7.83
C ALA A 130 -3.73 -33.83 6.32
N GLY A 131 -3.28 -32.73 5.71
CA GLY A 131 -2.95 -32.68 4.29
C GLY A 131 -1.83 -33.69 3.94
N LEU A 132 -0.78 -33.75 4.74
CA LEU A 132 0.31 -34.69 4.55
C LEU A 132 -0.13 -36.17 4.76
N SER A 133 -1.02 -36.41 5.73
CA SER A 133 -1.53 -37.75 6.04
C SER A 133 -2.35 -38.37 4.90
N ILE A 134 -2.99 -37.56 4.08
CA ILE A 134 -3.74 -38.01 2.89
C ILE A 134 -2.86 -38.08 1.62
N GLY A 135 -1.53 -37.92 1.77
CA GLY A 135 -0.56 -38.05 0.68
C GLY A 135 -0.32 -36.80 -0.15
N LEU A 136 -0.78 -35.60 0.29
CA LEU A 136 -0.42 -34.35 -0.38
C LEU A 136 1.04 -34.00 -0.09
N THR A 137 1.72 -33.46 -1.09
CA THR A 137 3.05 -32.87 -0.88
C THR A 137 2.95 -31.58 -0.04
N PRO A 138 4.03 -31.12 0.62
CA PRO A 138 4.02 -29.85 1.37
C PRO A 138 3.53 -28.65 0.54
N SER A 139 3.95 -28.56 -0.71
CA SER A 139 3.49 -27.50 -1.63
C SER A 139 2.00 -27.62 -1.96
N GLN A 140 1.51 -28.84 -2.20
CA GLN A 140 0.08 -29.07 -2.45
C GLN A 140 -0.75 -28.74 -1.21
N THR A 141 -0.29 -29.15 -0.02
CA THR A 141 -0.94 -28.83 1.25
C THR A 141 -1.00 -27.31 1.45
N PHE A 142 0.12 -26.62 1.19
CA PHE A 142 0.13 -25.15 1.29
C PHE A 142 -0.90 -24.50 0.35
N TRP A 143 -0.82 -24.76 -0.96
CA TRP A 143 -1.66 -24.07 -1.93
C TRP A 143 -3.14 -24.45 -1.89
N ARG A 144 -3.46 -25.71 -1.53
CA ARG A 144 -4.85 -26.22 -1.55
C ARG A 144 -5.57 -26.08 -0.21
N ILE A 145 -4.84 -26.11 0.92
CA ILE A 145 -5.45 -26.12 2.25
C ILE A 145 -5.10 -24.85 3.03
N ILE A 146 -3.80 -24.56 3.18
CA ILE A 146 -3.34 -23.50 4.08
C ILE A 146 -3.57 -22.12 3.49
N PHE A 147 -3.13 -21.88 2.24
CA PHE A 147 -3.18 -20.58 1.61
C PHE A 147 -4.60 -20.02 1.49
N PRO A 148 -5.63 -20.76 1.06
CA PRO A 148 -7.01 -20.23 1.00
C PRO A 148 -7.53 -19.79 2.37
N GLN A 149 -7.26 -20.55 3.43
CA GLN A 149 -7.64 -20.22 4.79
C GLN A 149 -6.87 -19.01 5.31
N ALA A 150 -5.54 -18.99 5.15
CA ALA A 150 -4.69 -17.88 5.54
C ALA A 150 -5.08 -16.59 4.81
N PHE A 151 -5.44 -16.67 3.52
CA PHE A 151 -5.89 -15.51 2.76
C PHE A 151 -7.20 -14.91 3.31
N GLN A 152 -8.15 -15.76 3.73
CA GLN A 152 -9.37 -15.29 4.38
C GLN A 152 -9.07 -14.54 5.68
N VAL A 153 -8.15 -15.08 6.51
CA VAL A 153 -7.72 -14.42 7.76
C VAL A 153 -6.97 -13.10 7.48
N ALA A 154 -6.18 -13.04 6.41
CA ALA A 154 -5.40 -11.86 6.04
C ALA A 154 -6.25 -10.72 5.48
N LEU A 155 -7.36 -11.03 4.79
CA LEU A 155 -8.10 -10.09 3.95
C LEU A 155 -8.55 -8.80 4.66
N PRO A 156 -9.13 -8.81 5.87
CA PRO A 156 -9.50 -7.58 6.59
C PRO A 156 -8.28 -6.69 6.90
N ASN A 157 -7.14 -7.31 7.26
CA ASN A 157 -5.91 -6.58 7.56
C ASN A 157 -5.24 -6.04 6.30
N ILE A 158 -5.30 -6.76 5.17
CA ILE A 158 -4.85 -6.26 3.86
C ILE A 158 -5.66 -5.03 3.49
N THR A 159 -6.97 -5.05 3.64
CA THR A 159 -7.84 -3.90 3.37
C THR A 159 -7.45 -2.69 4.19
N THR A 160 -7.23 -2.87 5.49
CA THR A 160 -6.75 -1.79 6.37
C THR A 160 -5.39 -1.26 5.91
N THR A 161 -4.49 -2.14 5.47
CA THR A 161 -3.17 -1.75 4.96
C THR A 161 -3.28 -0.96 3.66
N ILE A 162 -4.20 -1.30 2.76
CA ILE A 162 -4.47 -0.52 1.52
C ILE A 162 -5.04 0.86 1.85
N LEU A 163 -5.94 0.97 2.83
CA LEU A 163 -6.48 2.26 3.27
C LEU A 163 -5.39 3.15 3.92
N ASN A 164 -4.43 2.55 4.63
CA ASN A 164 -3.27 3.28 5.14
C ASN A 164 -2.34 3.72 4.00
N LEU A 165 -2.04 2.83 3.05
CA LEU A 165 -1.27 3.14 1.85
C LEU A 165 -1.85 4.35 1.10
N MET A 166 -3.17 4.43 0.96
CA MET A 166 -3.82 5.56 0.30
C MET A 166 -3.50 6.90 0.99
N ARG A 167 -3.47 6.90 2.33
CA ARG A 167 -3.12 8.08 3.13
C ARG A 167 -1.63 8.42 3.04
N ASP A 168 -0.77 7.41 3.06
CA ASP A 168 0.68 7.59 2.97
C ASP A 168 1.10 8.09 1.58
N ALA A 169 0.47 7.56 0.51
CA ALA A 169 0.72 7.99 -0.87
C ALA A 169 0.36 9.47 -1.10
N ALA A 170 -0.64 9.97 -0.39
CA ALA A 170 -1.00 11.40 -0.45
C ALA A 170 0.14 12.33 -0.05
N LEU A 171 1.10 11.87 0.79
CA LEU A 171 2.28 12.66 1.17
C LEU A 171 3.21 12.98 -0.01
N ALA A 172 3.07 12.26 -1.13
CA ALA A 172 3.90 12.46 -2.32
C ALA A 172 3.74 13.85 -2.97
N TYR A 173 2.67 14.60 -2.64
CA TYR A 173 2.53 15.98 -3.09
C TYR A 173 3.72 16.86 -2.66
N THR A 174 4.39 16.53 -1.55
CA THR A 174 5.53 17.28 -1.01
C THR A 174 6.74 17.31 -1.95
N ILE A 175 6.89 16.28 -2.80
CA ILE A 175 7.91 16.24 -3.86
C ILE A 175 7.36 16.74 -5.21
N GLY A 176 6.14 17.34 -5.19
CA GLY A 176 5.46 17.83 -6.39
C GLY A 176 4.90 16.70 -7.28
N PHE A 177 4.53 15.55 -6.69
CA PHE A 177 3.76 14.51 -7.37
C PHE A 177 2.29 14.93 -7.44
N VAL A 178 1.66 14.76 -8.60
CA VAL A 178 0.29 15.24 -8.84
C VAL A 178 -0.67 14.06 -8.90
N ASP A 179 -1.10 13.62 -7.72
CA ASP A 179 -2.26 12.76 -7.49
C ASP A 179 -3.47 13.64 -7.07
N VAL A 180 -4.51 13.06 -6.49
CA VAL A 180 -5.67 13.83 -5.99
C VAL A 180 -5.25 14.88 -4.95
N MET A 181 -4.34 14.54 -4.02
CA MET A 181 -3.84 15.48 -3.02
C MET A 181 -2.96 16.57 -3.65
N GLY A 182 -2.07 16.18 -4.57
CA GLY A 182 -1.23 17.11 -5.32
C GLY A 182 -2.04 18.07 -6.19
N ALA A 183 -3.10 17.59 -6.84
CA ALA A 183 -4.03 18.42 -7.60
C ALA A 183 -4.76 19.42 -6.68
N GLY A 184 -5.18 19.00 -5.48
CA GLY A 184 -5.75 19.88 -4.46
C GLY A 184 -4.78 20.99 -4.06
N ASN A 185 -3.53 20.67 -3.78
CA ASN A 185 -2.51 21.68 -3.46
C ASN A 185 -2.23 22.64 -4.61
N LEU A 186 -2.25 22.18 -5.86
CA LEU A 186 -2.15 23.06 -7.03
C LEU A 186 -3.33 24.01 -7.15
N LEU A 187 -4.56 23.54 -6.88
CA LEU A 187 -5.75 24.41 -6.86
C LEU A 187 -5.63 25.48 -5.79
N ILE A 188 -5.21 25.14 -4.58
CA ILE A 188 -4.99 26.09 -3.49
C ILE A 188 -3.94 27.13 -3.90
N SER A 189 -2.81 26.70 -4.45
CA SER A 189 -1.74 27.58 -4.91
C SER A 189 -2.22 28.53 -6.02
N ARG A 190 -2.99 28.04 -6.99
CA ARG A 190 -3.58 28.85 -8.08
C ARG A 190 -4.55 29.92 -7.57
N ASN A 191 -5.23 29.63 -6.46
CA ASN A 191 -6.17 30.55 -5.81
C ASN A 191 -5.49 31.38 -4.70
N LEU A 192 -4.16 31.45 -4.65
CA LEU A 192 -3.39 32.22 -3.67
C LEU A 192 -3.74 31.87 -2.21
N GLY A 193 -4.03 30.61 -1.94
CA GLY A 193 -4.44 30.13 -0.62
C GLY A 193 -5.92 30.31 -0.31
N ASN A 194 -6.68 31.02 -1.14
CA ASN A 194 -8.14 31.12 -1.00
C ASN A 194 -8.79 29.73 -1.26
N TYR A 195 -9.94 29.50 -0.65
CA TYR A 195 -10.73 28.27 -0.78
C TYR A 195 -9.97 26.99 -0.38
N SER A 196 -8.97 27.12 0.51
CA SER A 196 -8.20 25.94 0.99
C SER A 196 -9.10 24.92 1.68
N LEU A 197 -10.04 25.40 2.52
CA LEU A 197 -10.95 24.53 3.25
C LEU A 197 -11.90 23.79 2.31
N GLU A 198 -12.46 24.50 1.32
CA GLU A 198 -13.33 23.92 0.30
C GLU A 198 -12.60 22.89 -0.56
N THR A 199 -11.35 23.20 -0.94
CA THR A 199 -10.50 22.27 -1.71
C THR A 199 -10.19 21.01 -0.91
N TYR A 200 -9.75 21.15 0.36
CA TYR A 200 -9.49 19.96 1.20
C TYR A 200 -10.77 19.18 1.51
N THR A 201 -11.93 19.86 1.61
CA THR A 201 -13.22 19.16 1.73
C THR A 201 -13.51 18.32 0.48
N ALA A 202 -13.31 18.89 -0.71
CA ALA A 202 -13.48 18.15 -1.97
C ALA A 202 -12.51 16.95 -2.08
N VAL A 203 -11.24 17.13 -1.71
CA VAL A 203 -10.24 16.08 -1.64
C VAL A 203 -10.68 14.98 -0.66
N ALA A 204 -11.12 15.34 0.55
CA ALA A 204 -11.60 14.39 1.55
C ALA A 204 -12.79 13.56 1.06
N LEU A 205 -13.75 14.19 0.37
CA LEU A 205 -14.91 13.49 -0.21
C LEU A 205 -14.47 12.44 -1.24
N LEU A 206 -13.48 12.74 -2.08
CA LEU A 206 -12.94 11.76 -3.04
C LEU A 206 -12.23 10.61 -2.33
N TYR A 207 -11.39 10.89 -1.33
CA TYR A 207 -10.73 9.83 -0.55
C TYR A 207 -11.73 8.96 0.23
N TRP A 208 -12.81 9.54 0.79
CA TRP A 208 -13.88 8.78 1.40
C TRP A 208 -14.59 7.89 0.38
N GLY A 209 -14.85 8.41 -0.82
CA GLY A 209 -15.42 7.63 -1.92
C GLY A 209 -14.56 6.39 -2.25
N ILE A 210 -13.23 6.60 -2.43
CA ILE A 210 -12.29 5.50 -2.69
C ILE A 210 -12.29 4.50 -1.53
N ALA A 211 -12.22 4.99 -0.28
CA ALA A 211 -12.22 4.13 0.91
C ALA A 211 -13.49 3.30 1.04
N LEU A 212 -14.66 3.88 0.73
CA LEU A 212 -15.94 3.16 0.72
C LEU A 212 -15.98 2.07 -0.35
N VAL A 213 -15.45 2.34 -1.54
CA VAL A 213 -15.36 1.34 -2.62
C VAL A 213 -14.44 0.20 -2.20
N ILE A 214 -13.22 0.49 -1.74
CA ILE A 214 -12.26 -0.54 -1.28
C ILE A 214 -12.87 -1.39 -0.16
N SER A 215 -13.45 -0.76 0.87
CA SER A 215 -14.06 -1.47 2.00
C SER A 215 -15.28 -2.30 1.60
N SER A 216 -16.05 -1.85 0.62
CA SER A 216 -17.22 -2.58 0.12
C SER A 216 -16.79 -3.81 -0.69
N LEU A 217 -15.80 -3.66 -1.57
CA LEU A 217 -15.21 -4.77 -2.33
C LEU A 217 -14.61 -5.83 -1.40
N SER A 218 -13.87 -5.40 -0.36
CA SER A 218 -13.32 -6.33 0.65
C SER A 218 -14.43 -7.14 1.31
N ARG A 219 -15.48 -6.49 1.81
CA ARG A 219 -16.62 -7.18 2.45
C ARG A 219 -17.33 -8.16 1.52
N LEU A 220 -17.44 -7.85 0.23
CA LEU A 220 -18.00 -8.76 -0.76
C LEU A 220 -17.12 -9.98 -0.98
N LEU A 221 -15.79 -9.78 -1.03
CA LEU A 221 -14.81 -10.87 -1.13
C LEU A 221 -14.84 -11.76 0.12
N GLU A 222 -14.85 -11.18 1.32
CA GLU A 222 -14.96 -11.90 2.60
C GLU A 222 -16.17 -12.82 2.61
N LYS A 223 -17.36 -12.30 2.32
CA LYS A 223 -18.60 -13.08 2.24
C LYS A 223 -18.53 -14.21 1.21
N SER A 224 -17.95 -13.95 0.04
CA SER A 224 -17.81 -14.97 -1.01
C SER A 224 -16.87 -16.11 -0.60
N LEU A 225 -15.86 -15.82 0.19
CA LEU A 225 -14.89 -16.81 0.69
C LEU A 225 -15.48 -17.63 1.85
N GLU A 226 -16.24 -17.01 2.75
CA GLU A 226 -16.94 -17.71 3.85
C GLU A 226 -17.96 -18.73 3.34
N THR A 227 -18.69 -18.40 2.28
CA THR A 227 -19.70 -19.32 1.68
C THR A 227 -19.06 -20.51 0.98
N LYS A 228 -17.83 -20.42 0.49
CA LYS A 228 -17.10 -21.52 -0.16
C LYS A 228 -16.38 -22.44 0.83
N GLY A 229 -16.19 -22.01 2.07
CA GLY A 229 -15.54 -22.79 3.14
C GLY A 229 -16.48 -23.61 4.01
N ARG A 230 -17.79 -23.50 3.77
CA ARG A 230 -18.85 -24.36 4.36
C ARG A 230 -19.24 -25.44 3.37
#